data_59adb056fbd4a7cb4c955475a28930b3
#
_entry.id   59adb056fbd4a7cb4c955475a28930b3
#
_cell.length_a   1.000
_cell.length_b   1.000
_cell.length_c   1.000
_cell.angle_alpha   90.00
_cell.angle_beta   90.00
_cell.angle_gamma   90.00
#
_symmetry.space_group_name_H-M   'P 1'
#
loop_
_entity.id
_entity.type
_entity.pdbx_description
1 polymer ?
#
loop_
_entity_poly.entity_id
_entity_poly.type
_entity_poly.pdbx_seq_one_letter_code
_entity_poly.pdbx_strand_id
1 'polypeptide(L)'
;KVVSPGKVFRSDDDATHSPMFSQMEGLVVDEGITLCDLKGMLDMVVQRIFGESTRTRLRPSYFPFTEPSVEVDVSCFQCHGKGCSLCKGTGWIEVLGAGVVNKKVLEGCGIDTNEYSGFAFGIGLERIAMLKYGINNIKLLFESDLRVLDQIDDN
;
A
#
# COMPACT_ATOMS: atom_id res chain seq x y z
N LYS A 1 -4.34 -13.23 11.82
CA LYS A 1 -3.50 -12.22 11.17
C LYS A 1 -2.66 -12.92 10.11
N VAL A 2 -2.74 -12.48 8.87
CA VAL A 2 -2.08 -13.11 7.71
C VAL A 2 -1.41 -12.03 6.88
N VAL A 3 -0.23 -12.37 6.35
CA VAL A 3 0.45 -11.60 5.30
C VAL A 3 0.74 -12.57 4.15
N SER A 4 0.36 -12.18 2.93
CA SER A 4 0.49 -13.00 1.73
C SER A 4 1.22 -12.21 0.64
N PRO A 5 2.54 -12.35 0.51
CA PRO A 5 3.29 -11.79 -0.60
C PRO A 5 3.21 -12.71 -1.82
N GLY A 6 3.18 -12.13 -3.01
CA GLY A 6 3.17 -12.91 -4.24
C GLY A 6 3.21 -12.07 -5.50
N LYS A 7 3.44 -12.73 -6.63
CA LYS A 7 3.35 -12.12 -7.95
C LYS A 7 1.90 -11.96 -8.36
N VAL A 8 1.58 -10.80 -8.93
CA VAL A 8 0.26 -10.48 -9.48
C VAL A 8 0.41 -9.99 -10.92
N PHE A 9 -0.67 -10.07 -11.67
CA PHE A 9 -0.67 -9.78 -13.10
C PHE A 9 -1.79 -8.83 -13.47
N ARG A 10 -1.47 -7.80 -14.25
CA ARG A 10 -2.42 -6.82 -14.82
C ARG A 10 -2.04 -6.53 -16.26
N SER A 11 -2.96 -6.02 -17.05
CA SER A 11 -2.71 -5.67 -18.46
C SER A 11 -1.97 -4.34 -18.66
N ASP A 12 -1.68 -3.61 -17.58
CA ASP A 12 -1.02 -2.30 -17.65
C ASP A 12 0.48 -2.45 -17.95
N ASP A 13 1.01 -1.63 -18.84
CA ASP A 13 2.43 -1.61 -19.22
C ASP A 13 2.87 -0.18 -19.58
N ASP A 14 3.52 0.50 -18.63
CA ASP A 14 4.12 1.83 -18.80
C ASP A 14 5.36 1.99 -17.90
N ALA A 15 5.85 3.22 -17.70
CA ALA A 15 7.03 3.47 -16.86
C ALA A 15 6.79 3.18 -15.36
N THR A 16 5.54 3.18 -14.92
CA THR A 16 5.13 3.00 -13.51
C THR A 16 4.35 1.72 -13.27
N HIS A 17 3.97 1.02 -14.34
CA HIS A 17 3.21 -0.23 -14.31
C HIS A 17 3.90 -1.30 -15.14
N SER A 18 3.90 -2.52 -14.62
CA SER A 18 4.37 -3.73 -15.30
C SER A 18 3.25 -4.76 -15.35
N PRO A 19 3.14 -5.52 -16.45
CA PRO A 19 2.18 -6.62 -16.51
C PRO A 19 2.32 -7.66 -15.39
N MET A 20 3.52 -7.77 -14.82
CA MET A 20 3.81 -8.58 -13.63
C MET A 20 4.48 -7.68 -12.59
N PHE A 21 4.01 -7.75 -11.36
CA PHE A 21 4.63 -7.09 -10.21
C PHE A 21 4.38 -7.89 -8.93
N SER A 22 5.01 -7.49 -7.84
CA SER A 22 4.84 -8.15 -6.55
C SER A 22 3.90 -7.35 -5.66
N GLN A 23 2.97 -8.03 -5.03
CA GLN A 23 2.04 -7.43 -4.08
C GLN A 23 2.13 -8.15 -2.75
N MET A 24 1.98 -7.41 -1.67
CA MET A 24 1.82 -7.95 -0.33
C MET A 24 0.42 -7.61 0.17
N GLU A 25 -0.38 -8.65 0.41
CA GLU A 25 -1.70 -8.52 1.02
C GLU A 25 -1.59 -8.74 2.53
N GLY A 26 -2.26 -7.90 3.29
CA GLY A 26 -2.39 -8.07 4.73
C GLY A 26 -3.86 -8.21 5.12
N LEU A 27 -4.14 -9.15 6.02
CA LEU A 27 -5.46 -9.38 6.58
C LEU A 27 -5.37 -9.55 8.09
N VAL A 28 -6.20 -8.82 8.82
CA VAL A 28 -6.40 -9.02 10.25
C VAL A 28 -7.89 -9.24 10.50
N VAL A 29 -8.21 -10.33 11.19
CA VAL A 29 -9.56 -10.62 11.70
C VAL A 29 -9.41 -10.90 13.19
N ASP A 30 -10.16 -10.17 14.00
CA ASP A 30 -10.16 -10.29 15.47
C ASP A 30 -11.45 -9.68 16.02
N GLU A 31 -11.67 -9.76 17.33
CA GLU A 31 -12.80 -9.12 18.00
C GLU A 31 -12.67 -7.59 17.92
N GLY A 32 -13.77 -6.93 17.56
CA GLY A 32 -13.89 -5.47 17.62
C GLY A 32 -12.94 -4.66 16.72
N ILE A 33 -12.40 -5.24 15.66
CA ILE A 33 -11.54 -4.55 14.69
C ILE A 33 -12.29 -3.41 14.00
N THR A 34 -11.66 -2.25 13.90
CA THR A 34 -12.22 -1.02 13.35
C THR A 34 -11.34 -0.41 12.25
N LEU A 35 -11.88 0.60 11.55
CA LEU A 35 -11.10 1.42 10.62
C LEU A 35 -9.96 2.19 11.32
N CYS A 36 -10.12 2.51 12.62
CA CYS A 36 -9.08 3.16 13.41
C CYS A 36 -7.87 2.24 13.63
N ASP A 37 -8.10 0.95 13.84
CA ASP A 37 -7.04 -0.05 13.98
C ASP A 37 -6.26 -0.21 12.67
N LEU A 38 -6.98 -0.25 11.54
CA LEU A 38 -6.36 -0.22 10.22
C LEU A 38 -5.49 1.02 10.05
N LYS A 39 -6.03 2.21 10.34
CA LYS A 39 -5.28 3.47 10.21
C LYS A 39 -4.04 3.49 11.11
N GLY A 40 -4.16 3.09 12.36
CA GLY A 40 -3.03 3.05 13.30
C GLY A 40 -1.92 2.11 12.83
N MET A 41 -2.28 0.93 12.32
CA MET A 41 -1.33 -0.02 11.75
C MET A 41 -0.64 0.55 10.50
N LEU A 42 -1.40 1.17 9.59
CA LEU A 42 -0.86 1.78 8.37
C LEU A 42 0.06 2.97 8.68
N ASP A 43 -0.27 3.82 9.65
CA ASP A 43 0.60 4.91 10.12
C ASP A 43 1.96 4.36 10.58
N MET A 44 1.97 3.29 11.37
CA MET A 44 3.19 2.64 11.84
C MET A 44 4.03 2.07 10.68
N VAL A 45 3.41 1.37 9.72
CA VAL A 45 4.09 0.80 8.55
C VAL A 45 4.71 1.90 7.70
N VAL A 46 3.96 2.95 7.40
CA VAL A 46 4.39 4.07 6.56
C VAL A 46 5.56 4.84 7.20
N GLN A 47 5.48 5.08 8.53
CA GLN A 47 6.55 5.75 9.25
C GLN A 47 7.85 4.93 9.28
N ARG A 48 7.77 3.61 9.35
CA ARG A 48 8.95 2.74 9.27
C ARG A 48 9.59 2.70 7.88
N ILE A 49 8.78 2.87 6.82
CA ILE A 49 9.28 2.84 5.44
C ILE A 49 9.84 4.20 5.00
N PHE A 50 9.11 5.29 5.28
CA PHE A 50 9.37 6.64 4.74
C PHE A 50 9.83 7.67 5.79
N GLY A 51 9.96 7.27 7.05
CA GLY A 51 10.40 8.14 8.16
C GLY A 51 9.26 8.59 9.07
N GLU A 52 9.59 8.88 10.33
CA GLU A 52 8.65 9.16 11.42
C GLU A 52 7.73 10.36 11.20
N SER A 53 8.15 11.33 10.38
CA SER A 53 7.34 12.51 10.04
C SER A 53 6.25 12.25 9.00
N THR A 54 6.25 11.07 8.36
CA THR A 54 5.28 10.71 7.32
C THR A 54 3.92 10.45 7.93
N ARG A 55 2.89 11.05 7.34
CA ARG A 55 1.49 10.91 7.77
C ARG A 55 0.67 10.22 6.71
N THR A 56 -0.38 9.50 7.11
CA THR A 56 -1.35 8.92 6.19
C THR A 56 -2.61 9.77 6.10
N ARG A 57 -3.24 9.70 4.94
CA ARG A 57 -4.59 10.23 4.66
C ARG A 57 -5.40 9.13 3.99
N LEU A 58 -6.60 8.88 4.51
CA LEU A 58 -7.55 7.96 3.91
C LEU A 58 -8.50 8.73 3.00
N ARG A 59 -8.63 8.30 1.74
CA ARG A 59 -9.64 8.80 0.80
C ARG A 59 -10.68 7.71 0.55
N PRO A 60 -11.97 8.03 0.51
CA PRO A 60 -12.99 7.05 0.15
C PRO A 60 -12.71 6.42 -1.21
N SER A 61 -12.90 5.10 -1.29
CA SER A 61 -12.75 4.30 -2.50
C SER A 61 -13.78 3.18 -2.52
N TYR A 62 -13.71 2.31 -3.52
CA TYR A 62 -14.58 1.15 -3.64
C TYR A 62 -13.78 -0.09 -4.01
N PHE A 63 -13.88 -1.11 -3.16
CA PHE A 63 -13.44 -2.47 -3.48
C PHE A 63 -14.57 -3.45 -3.11
N PRO A 64 -14.83 -4.50 -3.90
CA PRO A 64 -16.00 -5.37 -3.68
C PRO A 64 -15.92 -6.20 -2.38
N PHE A 65 -14.74 -6.32 -1.80
CA PHE A 65 -14.47 -7.14 -0.61
C PHE A 65 -14.27 -6.33 0.67
N THR A 66 -14.32 -4.99 0.62
CA THR A 66 -14.21 -4.11 1.78
C THR A 66 -15.32 -3.06 1.80
N GLU A 67 -15.75 -2.68 3.04
CA GLU A 67 -16.73 -1.62 3.30
C GLU A 67 -16.56 -1.10 4.75
N PRO A 68 -16.11 0.16 4.96
CA PRO A 68 -15.66 1.10 3.94
C PRO A 68 -14.35 0.71 3.28
N SER A 69 -14.20 1.12 2.00
CA SER A 69 -12.96 1.00 1.24
C SER A 69 -12.24 2.34 1.18
N VAL A 70 -10.93 2.32 1.22
CA VAL A 70 -10.10 3.53 1.21
C VAL A 70 -8.87 3.37 0.33
N GLU A 71 -8.52 4.43 -0.38
CA GLU A 71 -7.17 4.65 -0.88
C GLU A 71 -6.35 5.32 0.21
N VAL A 72 -5.10 4.92 0.36
CA VAL A 72 -4.19 5.45 1.37
C VAL A 72 -3.10 6.27 0.71
N ASP A 73 -3.11 7.56 1.01
CA ASP A 73 -2.05 8.48 0.61
C ASP A 73 -1.09 8.69 1.78
N VAL A 74 0.19 8.90 1.44
CA VAL A 74 1.22 9.35 2.38
C VAL A 74 1.58 10.80 2.10
N SER A 75 1.89 11.58 3.15
CA SER A 75 2.48 12.91 2.96
C SER A 75 3.80 12.78 2.20
N CYS A 76 3.99 13.63 1.19
CA CYS A 76 5.19 13.57 0.37
C CYS A 76 6.45 13.78 1.22
N PHE A 77 7.25 12.75 1.34
CA PHE A 77 8.47 12.74 2.14
C PHE A 77 9.58 13.61 1.54
N GLN A 78 9.56 13.86 0.21
CA GLN A 78 10.52 14.71 -0.46
C GLN A 78 10.27 16.20 -0.23
N CYS A 79 9.02 16.66 -0.29
CA CYS A 79 8.68 18.08 -0.16
C CYS A 79 7.97 18.42 1.16
N HIS A 80 7.77 17.44 2.04
CA HIS A 80 7.08 17.60 3.33
C HIS A 80 5.71 18.29 3.20
N GLY A 81 4.95 17.87 2.16
CA GLY A 81 3.61 18.39 1.92
C GLY A 81 3.52 19.71 1.14
N LYS A 82 4.63 20.34 0.77
CA LYS A 82 4.66 21.64 0.05
C LYS A 82 4.29 21.54 -1.44
N GLY A 83 4.35 20.35 -2.01
CA GLY A 83 4.16 20.12 -3.43
C GLY A 83 5.49 20.09 -4.20
N CYS A 84 5.73 19.04 -5.00
CA CYS A 84 6.89 18.88 -5.86
C CYS A 84 6.53 18.01 -7.07
N SER A 85 7.50 17.74 -7.95
CA SER A 85 7.30 16.87 -9.14
C SER A 85 6.88 15.46 -8.77
N LEU A 86 7.44 14.86 -7.69
CA LEU A 86 7.12 13.53 -7.24
C LEU A 86 5.63 13.38 -6.86
N CYS A 87 5.10 14.33 -6.10
CA CYS A 87 3.69 14.33 -5.68
C CYS A 87 2.78 15.13 -6.64
N LYS A 88 3.28 15.55 -7.80
CA LYS A 88 2.55 16.33 -8.80
C LYS A 88 1.89 17.59 -8.22
N GLY A 89 2.59 18.26 -7.29
CA GLY A 89 2.12 19.50 -6.65
C GLY A 89 1.11 19.29 -5.51
N THR A 90 0.62 18.09 -5.26
CA THR A 90 -0.46 17.83 -4.28
C THR A 90 0.02 17.76 -2.83
N GLY A 91 1.30 17.50 -2.59
CA GLY A 91 1.87 17.20 -1.28
C GLY A 91 1.55 15.78 -0.76
N TRP A 92 0.83 14.95 -1.53
CA TRP A 92 0.42 13.60 -1.18
C TRP A 92 0.73 12.59 -2.29
N ILE A 93 1.02 11.36 -1.91
CA ILE A 93 1.34 10.26 -2.83
C ILE A 93 0.48 9.06 -2.46
N GLU A 94 -0.30 8.56 -3.41
CA GLU A 94 -1.06 7.32 -3.25
C GLU A 94 -0.12 6.12 -3.24
N VAL A 95 -0.30 5.22 -2.25
CA VAL A 95 0.62 4.09 -2.04
C VAL A 95 -0.07 2.74 -1.99
N LEU A 96 -1.33 2.66 -1.49
CA LEU A 96 -2.02 1.38 -1.34
C LEU A 96 -3.54 1.54 -1.22
N GLY A 97 -4.26 0.45 -1.47
CA GLY A 97 -5.69 0.30 -1.17
C GLY A 97 -5.92 -0.51 0.11
N ALA A 98 -6.95 -0.16 0.87
CA ALA A 98 -7.29 -0.82 2.13
C ALA A 98 -8.78 -0.71 2.46
N GLY A 99 -9.23 -1.38 3.51
CA GLY A 99 -10.58 -1.22 4.02
C GLY A 99 -10.95 -2.21 5.12
N VAL A 100 -12.11 -2.00 5.69
CA VAL A 100 -12.73 -2.97 6.60
C VAL A 100 -13.32 -4.09 5.75
N VAL A 101 -13.06 -5.34 6.13
CA VAL A 101 -13.56 -6.50 5.37
C VAL A 101 -15.07 -6.54 5.39
N ASN A 102 -15.68 -6.69 4.22
CA ASN A 102 -17.13 -6.78 4.10
C ASN A 102 -17.64 -8.01 4.87
N LYS A 103 -18.68 -7.82 5.68
CA LYS A 103 -19.29 -8.89 6.50
C LYS A 103 -19.63 -10.14 5.69
N LYS A 104 -20.16 -9.97 4.47
CA LYS A 104 -20.50 -11.10 3.59
C LYS A 104 -19.29 -11.96 3.22
N VAL A 105 -18.08 -11.37 3.16
CA VAL A 105 -16.85 -12.12 2.91
C VAL A 105 -16.50 -12.97 4.12
N LEU A 106 -16.58 -12.42 5.33
CA LEU A 106 -16.32 -13.14 6.57
C LEU A 106 -17.35 -14.27 6.78
N GLU A 107 -18.63 -13.97 6.59
CA GLU A 107 -19.72 -14.96 6.67
C GLU A 107 -19.55 -16.11 5.67
N GLY A 108 -19.14 -15.78 4.43
CA GLY A 108 -18.82 -16.78 3.40
C GLY A 108 -17.66 -17.70 3.78
N CYS A 109 -16.80 -17.26 4.71
CA CYS A 109 -15.71 -18.05 5.30
C CYS A 109 -16.10 -18.76 6.61
N GLY A 110 -17.35 -18.68 7.04
CA GLY A 110 -17.84 -19.30 8.29
C GLY A 110 -17.44 -18.55 9.55
N ILE A 111 -17.09 -17.25 9.45
CA ILE A 111 -16.71 -16.40 10.59
C ILE A 111 -17.96 -15.69 11.12
N ASP A 112 -18.19 -15.74 12.44
CA ASP A 112 -19.31 -15.03 13.07
C ASP A 112 -19.04 -13.52 13.11
N THR A 113 -19.78 -12.77 12.30
CA THR A 113 -19.65 -11.32 12.18
C THR A 113 -20.30 -10.51 13.31
N ASN A 114 -20.95 -11.17 14.27
CA ASN A 114 -21.39 -10.56 15.52
C ASN A 114 -20.23 -10.41 16.52
N GLU A 115 -19.24 -11.31 16.43
CA GLU A 115 -18.08 -11.36 17.32
C GLU A 115 -16.83 -10.80 16.65
N TYR A 116 -16.60 -11.15 15.37
CA TYR A 116 -15.38 -10.83 14.63
C TYR A 116 -15.62 -9.79 13.54
N SER A 117 -14.64 -8.93 13.39
CA SER A 117 -14.50 -8.00 12.27
C SER A 117 -13.05 -8.00 11.77
N GLY A 118 -12.76 -7.33 10.66
CA GLY A 118 -11.40 -7.35 10.15
C GLY A 118 -11.12 -6.21 9.20
N PHE A 119 -9.85 -6.01 8.91
CA PHE A 119 -9.40 -5.12 7.84
C PHE A 119 -8.43 -5.83 6.91
N ALA A 120 -8.35 -5.33 5.69
CA ALA A 120 -7.39 -5.78 4.70
C ALA A 120 -6.71 -4.60 4.00
N PHE A 121 -5.50 -4.83 3.50
CA PHE A 121 -4.77 -3.87 2.68
C PHE A 121 -3.90 -4.59 1.66
N GLY A 122 -3.63 -3.95 0.51
CA GLY A 122 -2.76 -4.48 -0.53
C GLY A 122 -1.71 -3.45 -0.92
N ILE A 123 -0.43 -3.82 -0.86
CA ILE A 123 0.71 -2.96 -1.16
C ILE A 123 1.49 -3.52 -2.35
N GLY A 124 1.67 -2.71 -3.41
CA GLY A 124 2.60 -3.01 -4.50
C GLY A 124 4.04 -2.78 -4.05
N LEU A 125 4.86 -3.84 -3.98
CA LEU A 125 6.21 -3.76 -3.42
C LEU A 125 7.13 -2.91 -4.28
N GLU A 126 7.05 -3.03 -5.61
CA GLU A 126 7.81 -2.21 -6.55
C GLU A 126 7.45 -0.72 -6.42
N ARG A 127 6.16 -0.41 -6.18
CA ARG A 127 5.72 0.98 -5.96
C ARG A 127 6.40 1.59 -4.74
N ILE A 128 6.48 0.84 -3.65
CA ILE A 128 7.17 1.27 -2.43
C ILE A 128 8.67 1.43 -2.67
N ALA A 129 9.31 0.44 -3.34
CA ALA A 129 10.72 0.50 -3.66
C ALA A 129 11.06 1.70 -4.57
N MET A 130 10.26 1.92 -5.62
CA MET A 130 10.43 3.06 -6.52
C MET A 130 10.36 4.40 -5.76
N LEU A 131 9.39 4.54 -4.87
CA LEU A 131 9.22 5.74 -4.05
C LEU A 131 10.38 5.93 -3.07
N LYS A 132 10.81 4.86 -2.40
CA LYS A 132 11.85 4.91 -1.37
C LYS A 132 13.23 5.20 -1.95
N TYR A 133 13.57 4.57 -3.08
CA TYR A 133 14.89 4.65 -3.71
C TYR A 133 14.96 5.61 -4.90
N GLY A 134 13.87 6.35 -5.18
CA GLY A 134 13.85 7.34 -6.28
C GLY A 134 13.91 6.72 -7.67
N ILE A 135 13.49 5.46 -7.84
CA ILE A 135 13.49 4.75 -9.11
C ILE A 135 12.31 5.25 -9.95
N ASN A 136 12.57 5.74 -11.16
CA ASN A 136 11.57 6.37 -12.01
C ASN A 136 10.93 5.43 -13.05
N ASN A 137 11.44 4.21 -13.20
CA ASN A 137 10.91 3.21 -14.12
C ASN A 137 10.90 1.83 -13.46
N ILE A 138 9.71 1.22 -13.36
CA ILE A 138 9.53 -0.09 -12.73
C ILE A 138 10.32 -1.20 -13.43
N LYS A 139 10.57 -1.10 -14.74
CA LYS A 139 11.30 -2.10 -15.52
C LYS A 139 12.74 -2.27 -15.02
N LEU A 140 13.34 -1.21 -14.47
CA LEU A 140 14.70 -1.27 -13.91
C LEU A 140 14.82 -2.28 -12.75
N LEU A 141 13.72 -2.53 -12.01
CA LEU A 141 13.69 -3.53 -10.93
C LEU A 141 13.73 -4.99 -11.45
N PHE A 142 13.44 -5.20 -12.74
CA PHE A 142 13.37 -6.53 -13.36
C PHE A 142 14.51 -6.82 -14.34
N GLU A 143 15.25 -5.78 -14.77
CA GLU A 143 16.31 -5.91 -15.77
C GLU A 143 17.64 -6.45 -15.21
N SER A 144 17.75 -6.59 -13.88
CA SER A 144 18.95 -7.08 -13.18
C SER A 144 20.22 -6.27 -13.53
N ASP A 145 20.08 -4.97 -13.77
CA ASP A 145 21.20 -4.07 -14.06
C ASP A 145 21.94 -3.73 -12.76
N LEU A 146 23.21 -4.12 -12.67
CA LEU A 146 24.06 -3.91 -11.49
C LEU A 146 24.18 -2.42 -11.12
N ARG A 147 24.16 -1.52 -12.11
CA ARG A 147 24.21 -0.06 -11.87
C ARG A 147 23.01 0.45 -11.08
N VAL A 148 21.87 -0.22 -11.17
CA VAL A 148 20.67 0.10 -10.38
C VAL A 148 20.82 -0.44 -8.96
N LEU A 149 21.39 -1.63 -8.81
CA LEU A 149 21.64 -2.24 -7.49
C LEU A 149 22.65 -1.41 -6.69
N ASP A 150 23.73 -0.96 -7.32
CA ASP A 150 24.75 -0.11 -6.69
C ASP A 150 24.15 1.20 -6.14
N GLN A 151 23.17 1.80 -6.84
CA GLN A 151 22.46 3.00 -6.36
C GLN A 151 21.58 2.76 -5.12
N ILE A 152 21.14 1.53 -4.90
CA ILE A 152 20.28 1.15 -3.76
C ILE A 152 21.14 0.94 -2.51
N ASP A 153 22.34 0.38 -2.66
CA ASP A 153 23.23 0.07 -1.54
C ASP A 153 23.85 1.34 -0.92
N ASP A 154 23.92 2.46 -1.67
CA ASP A 154 24.46 3.74 -1.21
C ASP A 154 23.44 4.63 -0.44
N ASN A 155 22.18 4.18 -0.26
CA ASN A 155 21.09 4.86 0.44
C ASN A 155 20.60 4.05 1.66
#